data_98bc96742632fa07005f96f6fe3207f6
#
_entry.id   98bc96742632fa07005f96f6fe3207f6
#
_cell.length_a   1.000
_cell.length_b   1.000
_cell.length_c   1.000
_cell.angle_alpha   90.00
_cell.angle_beta   90.00
_cell.angle_gamma   90.00
#
_symmetry.space_group_name_H-M   'P 1'
#
loop_
_entity.id
_entity.type
_entity.pdbx_description
1 polymer ?
#
loop_
_entity_poly.entity_id
_entity_poly.type
_entity_poly.pdbx_seq_one_letter_code
_entity_poly.pdbx_strand_id
1 'polypeptide(L)'
;LQIETHIKMSWHETKIRVRYAETDKMGIAHHSNYPIWFEIGRSEYCRALGFSYKDMEEKDNTLLVVAEVYCRYKAPAFYEDEITIRTKIGEIRSRSVRFIYQIFRESDNTVLAEGETLHVVTDSNQKVRTLPEIYKKILLSKPANQHQEPSEHLAS
;
A
#
# COMPACT_ATOMS: atom_id res chain seq x y z
N LEU A 1 21.32 -14.72 4.46
CA LEU A 1 21.72 -13.86 3.31
C LEU A 1 20.75 -13.92 2.12
N GLN A 2 20.01 -15.01 1.92
CA GLN A 2 19.04 -15.14 0.83
C GLN A 2 17.66 -14.57 1.16
N ILE A 3 17.35 -14.34 2.42
CA ILE A 3 16.05 -13.85 2.89
C ILE A 3 15.89 -12.36 2.60
N GLU A 4 16.93 -11.56 2.71
CA GLU A 4 16.89 -10.12 2.44
C GLU A 4 16.65 -9.78 0.97
N THR A 5 17.09 -10.60 0.04
CA THR A 5 16.93 -10.37 -1.38
C THR A 5 15.49 -10.62 -1.84
N HIS A 6 14.77 -11.53 -1.20
CA HIS A 6 13.37 -11.82 -1.50
C HIS A 6 12.42 -10.75 -0.99
N ILE A 7 12.76 -10.05 0.11
CA ILE A 7 11.96 -8.99 0.71
C ILE A 7 11.95 -7.73 -0.16
N LYS A 8 13.08 -7.40 -0.80
CA LYS A 8 13.19 -6.21 -1.68
C LYS A 8 12.34 -6.29 -2.95
N MET A 9 11.99 -7.49 -3.43
CA MET A 9 11.26 -7.69 -4.68
C MET A 9 9.73 -7.69 -4.52
N SER A 10 9.21 -7.57 -3.29
CA SER A 10 7.77 -7.65 -3.02
C SER A 10 7.10 -6.30 -2.82
N TRP A 11 7.85 -5.20 -2.78
CA TRP A 11 7.30 -3.85 -2.63
C TRP A 11 6.66 -3.37 -3.93
N HIS A 12 5.45 -2.84 -3.83
CA HIS A 12 4.81 -2.06 -4.88
C HIS A 12 4.95 -0.57 -4.56
N GLU A 13 5.26 0.24 -5.54
CA GLU A 13 5.47 1.68 -5.36
C GLU A 13 4.36 2.48 -6.04
N THR A 14 3.82 3.46 -5.32
CA THR A 14 2.84 4.42 -5.83
C THR A 14 3.32 5.83 -5.48
N LYS A 15 3.29 6.73 -6.46
CA LYS A 15 3.71 8.12 -6.28
C LYS A 15 2.52 9.03 -6.13
N ILE A 16 2.60 9.93 -5.15
CA ILE A 16 1.64 11.01 -4.96
C ILE A 16 2.36 12.32 -4.66
N ARG A 17 1.65 13.43 -4.76
CA ARG A 17 2.15 14.75 -4.39
C ARG A 17 1.37 15.25 -3.19
N VAL A 18 2.05 15.80 -2.18
CA VAL A 18 1.41 16.40 -1.01
C VAL A 18 0.61 17.62 -1.44
N ARG A 19 -0.70 17.62 -1.16
CA ARG A 19 -1.62 18.71 -1.51
C ARG A 19 -1.67 19.74 -0.40
N TYR A 20 -1.99 20.98 -0.77
CA TYR A 20 -2.20 22.06 0.18
C TYR A 20 -3.22 21.70 1.28
N ALA A 21 -4.33 21.05 0.90
CA ALA A 21 -5.37 20.62 1.83
C ALA A 21 -4.90 19.61 2.88
N GLU A 22 -3.76 18.96 2.67
CA GLU A 22 -3.18 17.97 3.57
C GLU A 22 -2.22 18.59 4.60
N THR A 23 -1.90 19.86 4.45
CA THR A 23 -0.93 20.56 5.31
C THR A 23 -1.61 21.28 6.48
N ASP A 24 -0.84 21.46 7.56
CA ASP A 24 -1.21 22.25 8.73
C ASP A 24 -0.63 23.67 8.67
N LYS A 25 -0.80 24.43 9.76
CA LYS A 25 -0.27 25.81 9.85
C LYS A 25 1.26 25.91 9.73
N MET A 26 1.98 24.83 10.00
CA MET A 26 3.44 24.77 9.88
C MET A 26 3.90 24.44 8.44
N GLY A 27 2.98 24.22 7.51
CA GLY A 27 3.28 23.83 6.14
C GLY A 27 3.69 22.37 5.97
N ILE A 28 3.51 21.56 6.99
CA ILE A 28 3.78 20.12 6.94
C ILE A 28 2.47 19.32 6.85
N ALA A 29 2.54 18.14 6.26
CA ALA A 29 1.38 17.27 6.16
C ALA A 29 0.89 16.88 7.55
N HIS A 30 -0.42 17.07 7.78
CA HIS A 30 -1.06 16.68 9.03
C HIS A 30 -0.99 15.16 9.17
N HIS A 31 -0.72 14.68 10.37
CA HIS A 31 -0.53 13.24 10.64
C HIS A 31 -1.71 12.36 10.23
N SER A 32 -2.92 12.89 10.21
CA SER A 32 -4.12 12.15 9.80
C SER A 32 -4.15 11.72 8.33
N ASN A 33 -3.29 12.28 7.50
CA ASN A 33 -3.22 11.92 6.08
C ASN A 33 -2.51 10.59 5.84
N TYR A 34 -1.67 10.14 6.74
CA TYR A 34 -0.87 8.93 6.52
C TYR A 34 -1.72 7.66 6.39
N PRO A 35 -2.76 7.45 7.20
CA PRO A 35 -3.68 6.33 6.96
C PRO A 35 -4.39 6.40 5.60
N ILE A 36 -4.68 7.59 5.09
CA ILE A 36 -5.25 7.78 3.74
C ILE A 36 -4.22 7.39 2.68
N TRP A 37 -2.97 7.77 2.86
CA TRP A 37 -1.89 7.38 1.95
C TRP A 37 -1.63 5.87 1.96
N PHE A 38 -1.75 5.23 3.12
CA PHE A 38 -1.72 3.76 3.20
C PHE A 38 -2.85 3.12 2.39
N GLU A 39 -4.05 3.70 2.44
CA GLU A 39 -5.17 3.23 1.62
C GLU A 39 -4.87 3.35 0.13
N ILE A 40 -4.30 4.46 -0.31
CA ILE A 40 -3.85 4.63 -1.71
C ILE A 40 -2.85 3.53 -2.06
N GLY A 41 -1.86 3.30 -1.20
CA GLY A 41 -0.83 2.29 -1.42
C GLY A 41 -1.41 0.89 -1.60
N ARG A 42 -2.26 0.44 -0.68
CA ARG A 42 -2.85 -0.90 -0.78
C ARG A 42 -3.87 -1.04 -1.91
N SER A 43 -4.61 0.01 -2.23
CA SER A 43 -5.54 -0.01 -3.37
C SER A 43 -4.79 -0.17 -4.70
N GLU A 44 -3.71 0.56 -4.88
CA GLU A 44 -2.86 0.44 -6.08
C GLU A 44 -2.11 -0.91 -6.11
N TYR A 45 -1.71 -1.41 -4.94
CA TYR A 45 -1.15 -2.76 -4.83
C TYR A 45 -2.11 -3.82 -5.38
N CYS A 46 -3.37 -3.76 -4.97
CA CYS A 46 -4.40 -4.69 -5.45
C CYS A 46 -4.68 -4.53 -6.95
N ARG A 47 -4.74 -3.30 -7.46
CA ARG A 47 -4.90 -3.06 -8.90
C ARG A 47 -3.74 -3.63 -9.70
N ALA A 48 -2.52 -3.50 -9.21
CA ALA A 48 -1.34 -4.10 -9.84
C ALA A 48 -1.38 -5.64 -9.86
N LEU A 49 -2.13 -6.25 -8.94
CA LEU A 49 -2.40 -7.69 -8.93
C LEU A 49 -3.57 -8.10 -9.82
N GLY A 50 -4.28 -7.14 -10.40
CA GLY A 50 -5.38 -7.38 -11.35
C GLY A 50 -6.77 -7.42 -10.73
N PHE A 51 -6.96 -6.95 -9.49
CA PHE A 51 -8.28 -6.83 -8.89
C PHE A 51 -8.45 -5.51 -8.11
N SER A 52 -9.69 -5.16 -7.80
CA SER A 52 -10.00 -4.01 -6.96
C SER A 52 -10.80 -4.43 -5.73
N TYR A 53 -10.73 -3.63 -4.67
CA TYR A 53 -11.58 -3.81 -3.50
C TYR A 53 -13.05 -3.81 -3.87
N LYS A 54 -13.45 -2.93 -4.79
CA LYS A 54 -14.82 -2.84 -5.27
C LYS A 54 -15.31 -4.17 -5.86
N ASP A 55 -14.49 -4.80 -6.70
CA ASP A 55 -14.82 -6.10 -7.28
C ASP A 55 -14.89 -7.21 -6.23
N MET A 56 -13.97 -7.23 -5.31
CA MET A 56 -13.96 -8.20 -4.21
C MET A 56 -15.20 -8.08 -3.33
N GLU A 57 -15.61 -6.85 -3.03
CA GLU A 57 -16.78 -6.55 -2.22
C GLU A 57 -18.09 -6.87 -2.96
N GLU A 58 -18.24 -6.41 -4.20
CA GLU A 58 -19.48 -6.54 -4.98
C GLU A 58 -19.69 -7.95 -5.54
N LYS A 59 -18.64 -8.61 -6.03
CA LYS A 59 -18.73 -9.90 -6.67
C LYS A 59 -18.64 -11.09 -5.72
N ASP A 60 -17.79 -10.96 -4.70
CA ASP A 60 -17.45 -12.10 -3.83
C ASP A 60 -17.84 -11.85 -2.37
N ASN A 61 -18.55 -10.77 -2.08
CA ASN A 61 -19.00 -10.43 -0.73
C ASN A 61 -17.87 -10.55 0.31
N THR A 62 -16.68 -10.09 -0.05
CA THR A 62 -15.48 -10.14 0.77
C THR A 62 -14.97 -8.73 0.99
N LEU A 63 -14.92 -8.32 2.25
CA LEU A 63 -14.45 -7.00 2.69
C LEU A 63 -13.20 -7.16 3.55
N LEU A 64 -12.26 -6.25 3.36
CA LEU A 64 -11.08 -6.12 4.22
C LEU A 64 -11.25 -4.89 5.12
N VAL A 65 -11.78 -5.13 6.32
CA VAL A 65 -12.09 -4.06 7.27
C VAL A 65 -10.86 -3.71 8.09
N VAL A 66 -10.51 -2.43 8.17
CA VAL A 66 -9.37 -1.99 8.97
C VAL A 66 -9.68 -2.22 10.46
N ALA A 67 -8.88 -3.06 11.09
CA ALA A 67 -8.96 -3.34 12.52
C ALA A 67 -7.88 -2.60 13.32
N GLU A 68 -6.69 -2.43 12.75
CA GLU A 68 -5.58 -1.73 13.38
C GLU A 68 -4.83 -0.90 12.37
N VAL A 69 -4.39 0.29 12.78
CA VAL A 69 -3.47 1.14 12.04
C VAL A 69 -2.30 1.47 12.95
N TYR A 70 -1.10 1.19 12.48
CA TYR A 70 0.13 1.61 13.11
C TYR A 70 0.88 2.54 12.16
N CYS A 71 1.31 3.69 12.66
CA CYS A 71 2.13 4.62 11.89
C CYS A 71 3.20 5.23 12.77
N ARG A 72 4.44 5.10 12.36
CA ARG A 72 5.58 5.75 12.98
C ARG A 72 6.07 6.88 12.09
N TYR A 73 5.98 8.11 12.60
CA TYR A 73 6.40 9.32 11.90
C TYR A 73 7.88 9.57 12.15
N LYS A 74 8.67 9.74 11.09
CA LYS A 74 10.12 9.90 11.18
C LYS A 74 10.60 11.26 10.74
N ALA A 75 9.98 11.85 9.72
CA ALA A 75 10.32 13.16 9.20
C ALA A 75 9.08 13.80 8.56
N PRO A 76 9.00 15.13 8.53
CA PRO A 76 7.85 15.82 7.96
C PRO A 76 7.81 15.73 6.43
N ALA A 77 6.60 15.64 5.87
CA ALA A 77 6.34 15.89 4.47
C ALA A 77 5.85 17.33 4.30
N PHE A 78 6.30 18.00 3.25
CA PHE A 78 5.95 19.39 2.96
C PHE A 78 5.01 19.51 1.78
N TYR A 79 4.30 20.62 1.68
CA TYR A 79 3.51 20.95 0.52
C TYR A 79 4.33 20.80 -0.77
N GLU A 80 3.72 20.20 -1.80
CA GLU A 80 4.33 19.93 -3.10
C GLU A 80 5.39 18.82 -3.11
N ASP A 81 5.77 18.24 -1.98
CA ASP A 81 6.67 17.10 -1.98
C ASP A 81 6.08 15.96 -2.82
N GLU A 82 6.88 15.39 -3.69
CA GLU A 82 6.58 14.12 -4.34
C GLU A 82 7.03 13.00 -3.40
N ILE A 83 6.07 12.15 -3.02
CA ILE A 83 6.33 11.04 -2.10
C ILE A 83 6.02 9.70 -2.76
N THR A 84 6.75 8.70 -2.37
CA THR A 84 6.53 7.32 -2.80
C THR A 84 5.99 6.51 -1.63
N ILE A 85 4.89 5.83 -1.87
CA ILE A 85 4.28 4.89 -0.94
C ILE A 85 4.67 3.49 -1.39
N ARG A 86 5.49 2.82 -0.61
CA ARG A 86 5.81 1.41 -0.79
C ARG A 86 4.83 0.58 0.01
N THR A 87 4.27 -0.43 -0.61
CA THR A 87 3.31 -1.34 -0.01
C THR A 87 3.71 -2.78 -0.30
N LYS A 88 3.59 -3.62 0.70
CA LYS A 88 3.72 -5.08 0.55
C LYS A 88 2.77 -5.80 1.50
N ILE A 89 2.53 -7.07 1.23
CA ILE A 89 1.86 -7.95 2.17
C ILE A 89 2.84 -8.31 3.29
N GLY A 90 2.38 -8.17 4.55
CA GLY A 90 3.11 -8.64 5.71
C GLY A 90 2.77 -10.08 6.04
N GLU A 91 1.55 -10.32 6.50
CA GLU A 91 1.08 -11.63 6.90
C GLU A 91 -0.36 -11.84 6.42
N ILE A 92 -0.65 -13.03 5.92
CA ILE A 92 -2.01 -13.47 5.60
C ILE A 92 -2.34 -14.66 6.50
N ARG A 93 -3.38 -14.50 7.31
CA ARG A 93 -4.00 -15.57 8.08
C ARG A 93 -5.34 -15.95 7.47
N SER A 94 -6.00 -16.97 8.02
CA SER A 94 -7.28 -17.43 7.48
C SER A 94 -8.37 -16.35 7.43
N ARG A 95 -8.35 -15.39 8.36
CA ARG A 95 -9.37 -14.35 8.53
C ARG A 95 -8.82 -12.93 8.60
N SER A 96 -7.54 -12.74 8.29
CA SER A 96 -6.91 -11.43 8.35
C SER A 96 -5.79 -11.27 7.33
N VAL A 97 -5.58 -10.03 6.93
CA VAL A 97 -4.50 -9.61 6.03
C VAL A 97 -3.80 -8.41 6.64
N ARG A 98 -2.48 -8.46 6.70
CA ARG A 98 -1.65 -7.35 7.12
C ARG A 98 -0.89 -6.77 5.94
N PHE A 99 -1.01 -5.46 5.75
CA PHE A 99 -0.19 -4.69 4.80
C PHE A 99 0.89 -3.92 5.54
N ILE A 100 2.04 -3.80 4.93
CA ILE A 100 3.19 -3.04 5.44
C ILE A 100 3.51 -1.92 4.48
N TYR A 101 3.81 -0.73 5.02
CA TYR A 101 4.07 0.48 4.25
C TYR A 101 5.36 1.16 4.67
N GLN A 102 5.99 1.78 3.68
CA GLN A 102 7.06 2.73 3.88
C GLN A 102 6.78 3.93 2.97
N ILE A 103 6.85 5.13 3.53
CA ILE A 103 6.64 6.38 2.78
C ILE A 103 7.95 7.15 2.80
N PHE A 104 8.42 7.58 1.64
CA PHE A 104 9.63 8.38 1.54
C PHE A 104 9.49 9.51 0.54
N ARG A 105 10.30 10.57 0.74
CA ARG A 105 10.39 11.71 -0.18
C ARG A 105 11.30 11.37 -1.34
N GLU A 106 10.81 11.59 -2.56
CA GLU A 106 11.58 11.29 -3.77
C GLU A 106 12.85 12.13 -3.92
N SER A 107 12.80 13.41 -3.56
CA SER A 107 13.90 14.36 -3.81
C SER A 107 15.18 14.01 -3.08
N ASP A 108 15.11 13.42 -1.89
CA ASP A 108 16.26 13.15 -1.03
C ASP A 108 16.25 11.74 -0.40
N ASN A 109 15.31 10.89 -0.78
CA ASN A 109 15.12 9.54 -0.22
C ASN A 109 14.93 9.48 1.31
N THR A 110 14.48 10.58 1.90
CA THR A 110 14.18 10.60 3.34
C THR A 110 12.97 9.73 3.63
N VAL A 111 13.10 8.79 4.57
CA VAL A 111 11.97 8.03 5.08
C VAL A 111 11.12 8.94 5.96
N LEU A 112 9.88 9.18 5.54
CA LEU A 112 8.94 10.06 6.23
C LEU A 112 8.12 9.31 7.28
N ALA A 113 7.73 8.08 6.97
CA ALA A 113 6.96 7.22 7.88
C ALA A 113 7.08 5.75 7.51
N GLU A 114 6.85 4.92 8.50
CA GLU A 114 6.67 3.48 8.35
C GLU A 114 5.38 3.09 9.05
N GLY A 115 4.69 2.08 8.54
CA GLY A 115 3.47 1.66 9.18
C GLY A 115 2.95 0.33 8.68
N GLU A 116 1.83 -0.05 9.26
CA GLU A 116 1.11 -1.27 8.89
C GLU A 116 -0.37 -1.12 9.18
N THR A 117 -1.17 -1.87 8.45
CA THR A 117 -2.61 -2.00 8.70
C THR A 117 -2.98 -3.46 8.79
N LEU A 118 -3.78 -3.80 9.80
CA LEU A 118 -4.39 -5.11 9.93
C LEU A 118 -5.84 -5.04 9.48
N HIS A 119 -6.22 -5.95 8.59
CA HIS A 119 -7.58 -6.04 8.06
C HIS A 119 -8.20 -7.36 8.44
N VAL A 120 -9.41 -7.32 8.99
CA VAL A 120 -10.23 -8.49 9.23
C VAL A 120 -11.10 -8.75 8.01
N VAL A 121 -11.17 -9.99 7.58
CA VAL A 121 -12.02 -10.41 6.45
C VAL A 121 -13.45 -10.59 6.93
N THR A 122 -14.38 -9.86 6.31
CA THR A 122 -15.80 -9.93 6.64
C THR A 122 -16.66 -10.07 5.39
N ASP A 123 -17.94 -10.38 5.59
CA ASP A 123 -18.97 -10.19 4.57
C ASP A 123 -19.63 -8.81 4.69
N SER A 124 -20.58 -8.50 3.82
CA SER A 124 -21.32 -7.23 3.81
C SER A 124 -22.21 -7.02 5.06
N ASN A 125 -22.48 -8.07 5.81
CA ASN A 125 -23.21 -8.03 7.08
C ASN A 125 -22.26 -7.91 8.28
N GLN A 126 -20.99 -7.59 8.05
CA GLN A 126 -19.95 -7.43 9.07
C GLN A 126 -19.63 -8.72 9.85
N LYS A 127 -19.95 -9.87 9.29
CA LYS A 127 -19.57 -11.15 9.88
C LYS A 127 -18.20 -11.57 9.40
N VAL A 128 -17.34 -11.97 10.34
CA VAL A 128 -16.01 -12.49 10.03
C VAL A 128 -16.13 -13.76 9.18
N ARG A 129 -15.33 -13.84 8.14
CA ARG A 129 -15.27 -14.99 7.24
C ARG A 129 -13.83 -15.33 6.86
N THR A 130 -13.64 -16.53 6.35
CA THR A 130 -12.34 -16.95 5.82
C THR A 130 -12.07 -16.24 4.48
N LEU A 131 -10.84 -15.77 4.31
CA LEU A 131 -10.40 -15.22 3.03
C LEU A 131 -10.48 -16.30 1.94
N PRO A 132 -11.21 -16.07 0.83
CA PRO A 132 -11.27 -17.03 -0.26
C PRO A 132 -9.86 -17.35 -0.81
N GLU A 133 -9.60 -18.62 -1.11
CA GLU A 133 -8.29 -19.09 -1.57
C GLU A 133 -7.78 -18.36 -2.81
N ILE A 134 -8.68 -17.95 -3.70
CA ILE A 134 -8.30 -17.18 -4.89
C ILE A 134 -7.64 -15.85 -4.53
N TYR A 135 -8.16 -15.13 -3.55
CA TYR A 135 -7.58 -13.86 -3.11
C TYR A 135 -6.29 -14.07 -2.33
N LYS A 136 -6.20 -15.12 -1.52
CA LYS A 136 -4.96 -15.48 -0.84
C LYS A 136 -3.82 -15.72 -1.84
N LYS A 137 -4.08 -16.46 -2.90
CA LYS A 137 -3.11 -16.72 -3.97
C LYS A 137 -2.73 -15.44 -4.72
N ILE A 138 -3.72 -14.60 -5.04
CA ILE A 138 -3.48 -13.33 -5.73
C ILE A 138 -2.64 -12.39 -4.87
N LEU A 139 -2.99 -12.23 -3.61
CA LEU A 139 -2.28 -11.34 -2.68
C LEU A 139 -0.84 -11.78 -2.42
N LEU A 140 -0.56 -13.08 -2.48
CA LEU A 140 0.78 -13.62 -2.33
C LEU A 140 1.59 -13.60 -3.63
N SER A 141 0.97 -13.29 -4.77
CA SER A 141 1.66 -13.13 -6.04
C SER A 141 2.39 -11.78 -6.09
N LYS A 142 3.31 -11.63 -7.05
CA LYS A 142 4.03 -10.36 -7.21
C LYS A 142 3.17 -9.37 -7.99
N PRO A 143 2.96 -8.14 -7.46
CA PRO A 143 2.33 -7.08 -8.26
C PRO A 143 3.21 -6.73 -9.46
N ALA A 144 2.56 -6.38 -10.59
CA ALA A 144 3.26 -5.88 -11.75
C ALA A 144 3.95 -4.57 -11.40
N ASN A 145 5.27 -4.49 -11.60
CA ASN A 145 6.00 -3.23 -11.48
C ASN A 145 5.60 -2.33 -12.64
N GLN A 146 5.07 -1.15 -12.34
CA GLN A 146 4.71 -0.14 -13.35
C GLN A 146 5.93 0.56 -13.99
N HIS A 147 7.13 0.22 -13.59
CA HIS A 147 8.36 0.65 -14.22
C HIS A 147 8.94 -0.46 -15.11
N GLN A 148 8.31 -0.68 -16.25
CA GLN A 148 9.10 -0.97 -17.42
C GLN A 148 9.66 0.39 -17.88
N GLU A 149 10.93 0.61 -17.62
CA GLU A 149 11.66 1.59 -18.40
C GLU A 149 11.40 1.27 -19.89
N PRO A 150 11.11 2.30 -20.71
CA PRO A 150 11.03 2.05 -22.14
C PRO A 150 12.35 1.40 -22.54
N SER A 151 12.27 0.19 -23.04
CA SER A 151 13.42 -0.46 -23.64
C SER A 151 13.93 0.52 -24.70
N GLU A 152 15.12 1.06 -24.48
CA GLU A 152 15.85 1.73 -25.54
C GLU A 152 16.00 0.71 -26.67
N HIS A 153 15.11 0.78 -27.63
CA HIS A 153 15.40 0.25 -28.90
C HIS A 153 16.56 1.09 -29.44
N LEU A 154 17.76 0.58 -29.24
CA LEU A 154 18.91 0.97 -30.03
C LEU A 154 18.53 0.74 -31.51
N ALA A 155 18.05 1.81 -32.14
CA ALA A 155 17.99 1.85 -33.57
C ALA A 155 19.46 1.90 -34.09
N SER A 156 19.91 0.79 -34.58
CA SER A 156 21.12 0.73 -35.36
C SER A 156 20.88 1.32 -36.76
#